data_3f3346a94125f8afc442b71cc86cd7e4
#
_entry.id   3f3346a94125f8afc442b71cc86cd7e4
#
_cell.length_a   1.000
_cell.length_b   1.000
_cell.length_c   1.000
_cell.angle_alpha   90.00
_cell.angle_beta   90.00
_cell.angle_gamma   90.00
#
_symmetry.space_group_name_H-M   'P 1'
#
loop_
_entity.id
_entity.type
_entity.pdbx_description
1 polymer ?
#
loop_
_entity_poly.entity_id
_entity_poly.type
_entity_poly.pdbx_seq_one_letter_code
_entity_poly.pdbx_strand_id
1 'polypeptide(L)'
;MIDICLAAPHHIEALVALDSVAQHAPERAAQIQAWVQAGTCHVLLVDGRAAAYGVLHHQFFNCGFIEMLMVGPGYRRQGLARQLVEHLRAQCARPKLFTSTNRSNTAMHALLVQAGFQRSGYIDNLDEGDPEWVFFCPVSGG
;
A
#
# COMPACT_ATOMS: atom_id res chain seq x y z
N MET A 1 8.74 19.17 0.83
CA MET A 1 7.60 19.03 -0.09
C MET A 1 7.34 17.55 -0.35
N ILE A 2 6.08 17.16 -0.36
CA ILE A 2 5.67 15.78 -0.60
C ILE A 2 5.00 15.68 -1.98
N ASP A 3 5.47 14.77 -2.80
CA ASP A 3 4.89 14.47 -4.09
C ASP A 3 4.60 12.97 -4.18
N ILE A 4 3.46 12.60 -4.77
CA ILE A 4 3.12 11.20 -5.00
C ILE A 4 2.83 11.02 -6.48
N CYS A 5 3.51 10.05 -7.09
CA CYS A 5 3.37 9.80 -8.52
C CYS A 5 3.54 8.31 -8.82
N LEU A 6 3.19 7.92 -10.04
CA LEU A 6 3.49 6.56 -10.49
C LEU A 6 5.00 6.34 -10.45
N ALA A 7 5.41 5.21 -9.88
CA ALA A 7 6.82 4.87 -9.81
C ALA A 7 7.32 4.50 -11.22
N ALA A 8 8.47 5.04 -11.57
CA ALA A 8 9.15 4.74 -12.82
C ALA A 8 10.32 3.77 -12.56
N PRO A 9 10.86 3.13 -13.60
CA PRO A 9 11.97 2.20 -13.41
C PRO A 9 13.15 2.76 -12.63
N HIS A 10 13.44 4.06 -12.75
CA HIS A 10 14.55 4.67 -12.02
C HIS A 10 14.28 4.77 -10.52
N HIS A 11 13.07 4.53 -10.06
CA HIS A 11 12.73 4.52 -8.62
C HIS A 11 12.97 3.14 -7.98
N ILE A 12 13.10 2.07 -8.76
CA ILE A 12 13.11 0.70 -8.22
C ILE A 12 14.19 0.51 -7.15
N GLU A 13 15.41 0.96 -7.44
CA GLU A 13 16.52 0.78 -6.49
C GLU A 13 16.21 1.43 -5.13
N ALA A 14 15.68 2.65 -5.16
CA ALA A 14 15.33 3.36 -3.93
C ALA A 14 14.17 2.69 -3.18
N LEU A 15 13.20 2.14 -3.91
CA LEU A 15 12.09 1.43 -3.29
C LEU A 15 12.55 0.14 -2.59
N VAL A 16 13.45 -0.59 -3.24
CA VAL A 16 14.03 -1.79 -2.62
C VAL A 16 14.82 -1.41 -1.37
N ALA A 17 15.57 -0.31 -1.43
CA ALA A 17 16.37 0.14 -0.31
C ALA A 17 15.53 0.56 0.90
N LEU A 18 14.37 1.18 0.68
CA LEU A 18 13.51 1.62 1.80
C LEU A 18 12.66 0.48 2.38
N ASP A 19 12.47 -0.59 1.64
CA ASP A 19 11.57 -1.68 2.04
C ASP A 19 12.26 -2.61 3.03
N SER A 20 11.78 -2.63 4.28
CA SER A 20 12.39 -3.44 5.34
C SER A 20 12.28 -4.94 5.06
N VAL A 21 11.26 -5.37 4.33
CA VAL A 21 11.10 -6.79 3.99
C VAL A 21 12.11 -7.19 2.92
N ALA A 22 12.42 -6.31 1.97
CA ALA A 22 13.38 -6.61 0.91
C ALA A 22 14.79 -6.91 1.44
N GLN A 23 15.10 -6.44 2.65
CA GLN A 23 16.39 -6.71 3.28
C GLN A 23 16.56 -8.20 3.63
N HIS A 24 15.46 -8.94 3.78
CA HIS A 24 15.45 -10.33 4.22
C HIS A 24 14.83 -11.28 3.21
N ALA A 25 14.12 -10.78 2.22
CA ALA A 25 13.36 -11.59 1.26
C ALA A 25 13.67 -11.13 -0.17
N PRO A 26 14.55 -11.88 -0.87
CA PRO A 26 14.94 -11.51 -2.24
C PRO A 26 13.75 -11.40 -3.21
N GLU A 27 12.70 -12.19 -3.00
CA GLU A 27 11.51 -12.13 -3.83
C GLU A 27 10.79 -10.79 -3.76
N ARG A 28 10.99 -10.02 -2.68
CA ARG A 28 10.36 -8.71 -2.56
C ARG A 28 10.90 -7.72 -3.61
N ALA A 29 12.19 -7.78 -3.91
CA ALA A 29 12.77 -6.93 -4.94
C ALA A 29 12.14 -7.23 -6.31
N ALA A 30 11.93 -8.51 -6.62
CA ALA A 30 11.28 -8.92 -7.86
C ALA A 30 9.82 -8.47 -7.89
N GLN A 31 9.12 -8.52 -6.75
CA GLN A 31 7.75 -8.03 -6.67
C GLN A 31 7.68 -6.53 -6.93
N ILE A 32 8.57 -5.76 -6.32
CA ILE A 32 8.62 -4.31 -6.53
C ILE A 32 8.82 -4.01 -8.01
N GLN A 33 9.76 -4.69 -8.64
CA GLN A 33 10.02 -4.50 -10.06
C GLN A 33 8.77 -4.80 -10.90
N ALA A 34 8.08 -5.90 -10.59
CA ALA A 34 6.87 -6.28 -11.30
C ALA A 34 5.76 -5.24 -11.12
N TRP A 35 5.58 -4.73 -9.90
CA TRP A 35 4.57 -3.70 -9.65
C TRP A 35 4.86 -2.41 -10.40
N VAL A 36 6.13 -2.00 -10.44
CA VAL A 36 6.52 -0.80 -11.20
C VAL A 36 6.27 -1.00 -12.68
N GLN A 37 6.66 -2.15 -13.22
CA GLN A 37 6.48 -2.46 -14.64
C GLN A 37 5.00 -2.56 -15.01
N ALA A 38 4.17 -3.05 -14.10
CA ALA A 38 2.73 -3.16 -14.33
C ALA A 38 1.99 -1.82 -14.22
N GLY A 39 2.65 -0.76 -13.77
CA GLY A 39 2.01 0.54 -13.59
C GLY A 39 1.10 0.61 -12.38
N THR A 40 1.30 -0.27 -11.38
CA THR A 40 0.46 -0.33 -10.19
C THR A 40 1.12 0.26 -8.95
N CYS A 41 2.41 0.60 -9.04
CA CYS A 41 3.17 1.12 -7.90
C CYS A 41 3.22 2.64 -7.93
N HIS A 42 2.90 3.27 -6.79
CA HIS A 42 2.97 4.71 -6.60
C HIS A 42 4.04 5.02 -5.57
N VAL A 43 4.89 5.97 -5.85
CA VAL A 43 5.96 6.37 -4.94
C VAL A 43 5.64 7.72 -4.30
N LEU A 44 5.88 7.82 -3.00
CA LEU A 44 5.78 9.07 -2.26
C LEU A 44 7.19 9.60 -2.06
N LEU A 45 7.42 10.81 -2.55
CA LEU A 45 8.72 11.47 -2.47
C LEU A 45 8.66 12.60 -1.45
N VAL A 46 9.67 12.64 -0.59
CA VAL A 46 9.86 13.76 0.34
C VAL A 46 11.12 14.49 -0.13
N ASP A 47 10.95 15.73 -0.57
CA ASP A 47 12.04 16.54 -1.13
C ASP A 47 12.83 15.77 -2.19
N GLY A 48 12.11 15.07 -3.07
CA GLY A 48 12.70 14.33 -4.18
C GLY A 48 13.24 12.95 -3.84
N ARG A 49 13.16 12.51 -2.58
CA ARG A 49 13.66 11.20 -2.15
C ARG A 49 12.51 10.25 -1.87
N ALA A 50 12.63 9.01 -2.33
CA ALA A 50 11.61 8.00 -2.08
C ALA A 50 11.51 7.69 -0.58
N ALA A 51 10.35 7.90 -0.01
CA ALA A 51 10.09 7.71 1.42
C ALA A 51 9.10 6.57 1.68
N ALA A 52 8.21 6.31 0.73
CA ALA A 52 7.15 5.31 0.90
C ALA A 52 6.65 4.89 -0.48
N TYR A 53 5.95 3.77 -0.54
CA TYR A 53 5.27 3.38 -1.77
C TYR A 53 4.01 2.59 -1.46
N GLY A 54 3.10 2.58 -2.43
CA GLY A 54 1.88 1.80 -2.34
C GLY A 54 1.55 1.19 -3.68
N VAL A 55 0.80 0.10 -3.65
CA VAL A 55 0.43 -0.64 -4.86
C VAL A 55 -1.09 -0.75 -4.91
N LEU A 56 -1.67 -0.29 -6.01
CA LEU A 56 -3.10 -0.33 -6.26
C LEU A 56 -3.37 -1.06 -7.55
N HIS A 57 -4.23 -2.08 -7.50
CA HIS A 57 -4.72 -2.74 -8.71
C HIS A 57 -6.23 -2.89 -8.63
N HIS A 58 -6.83 -3.39 -9.70
CA HIS A 58 -8.30 -3.49 -9.80
C HIS A 58 -8.74 -4.92 -10.11
N GLN A 59 -8.00 -5.91 -9.58
CA GLN A 59 -8.24 -7.32 -9.84
C GLN A 59 -8.79 -8.09 -8.64
N PHE A 60 -9.27 -7.36 -7.63
CA PHE A 60 -9.89 -7.98 -6.46
C PHE A 60 -11.40 -7.95 -6.67
N PHE A 61 -11.94 -9.03 -7.23
CA PHE A 61 -13.37 -9.10 -7.57
C PHE A 61 -13.79 -7.90 -8.41
N ASN A 62 -12.92 -7.48 -9.32
CA ASN A 62 -13.15 -6.32 -10.18
C ASN A 62 -13.28 -4.98 -9.42
N CYS A 63 -12.82 -4.95 -8.18
CA CYS A 63 -12.77 -3.76 -7.33
C CYS A 63 -11.32 -3.31 -7.17
N GLY A 64 -11.13 -2.08 -6.68
CA GLY A 64 -9.80 -1.61 -6.30
C GLY A 64 -9.28 -2.35 -5.09
N PHE A 65 -7.98 -2.61 -5.07
CA PHE A 65 -7.33 -3.27 -3.94
C PHE A 65 -5.94 -2.67 -3.72
N ILE A 66 -5.69 -2.22 -2.49
CA ILE A 66 -4.35 -1.77 -2.11
C ILE A 66 -3.57 -3.00 -1.66
N GLU A 67 -2.64 -3.43 -2.51
CA GLU A 67 -1.84 -4.64 -2.30
C GLU A 67 -0.72 -4.42 -1.31
N MET A 68 -0.16 -3.21 -1.25
CA MET A 68 1.00 -2.92 -0.42
C MET A 68 1.03 -1.46 0.00
N LEU A 69 1.43 -1.22 1.24
CA LEU A 69 1.75 0.10 1.78
C LEU A 69 3.04 -0.07 2.57
N MET A 70 4.09 0.61 2.16
CA MET A 70 5.39 0.51 2.80
C MET A 70 5.97 1.90 3.03
N VAL A 71 6.32 2.20 4.27
CA VAL A 71 7.00 3.45 4.63
C VAL A 71 8.42 3.10 5.08
N GLY A 72 9.40 3.81 4.55
CA GLY A 72 10.79 3.59 4.92
C GLY A 72 11.02 3.89 6.39
N PRO A 73 11.95 3.14 7.06
CA PRO A 73 12.14 3.29 8.52
C PRO A 73 12.45 4.71 8.98
N GLY A 74 13.16 5.49 8.17
CA GLY A 74 13.51 6.87 8.51
C GLY A 74 12.36 7.86 8.36
N TYR A 75 11.22 7.42 7.85
CA TYR A 75 10.10 8.30 7.52
C TYR A 75 8.82 7.93 8.27
N ARG A 76 8.88 7.01 9.21
CA ARG A 76 7.69 6.58 9.96
C ARG A 76 7.23 7.66 10.93
N ARG A 77 5.94 7.59 11.33
CA ARG A 77 5.30 8.53 12.27
C ARG A 77 5.22 9.96 11.75
N GLN A 78 5.16 10.14 10.43
CA GLN A 78 5.02 11.46 9.81
C GLN A 78 3.73 11.59 9.01
N GLY A 79 2.82 10.63 9.14
CA GLY A 79 1.54 10.66 8.43
C GLY A 79 1.63 10.31 6.95
N LEU A 80 2.75 9.78 6.49
CA LEU A 80 2.94 9.48 5.07
C LEU A 80 2.06 8.34 4.58
N ALA A 81 1.88 7.31 5.41
CA ALA A 81 1.00 6.19 5.04
C ALA A 81 -0.43 6.68 4.80
N ARG A 82 -0.92 7.58 5.64
CA ARG A 82 -2.25 8.14 5.50
C ARG A 82 -2.40 8.92 4.20
N GLN A 83 -1.40 9.75 3.88
CA GLN A 83 -1.42 10.50 2.64
C GLN A 83 -1.40 9.58 1.43
N LEU A 84 -0.62 8.50 1.52
CA LEU A 84 -0.54 7.53 0.43
C LEU A 84 -1.87 6.80 0.23
N VAL A 85 -2.54 6.39 1.32
CA VAL A 85 -3.85 5.76 1.25
C VAL A 85 -4.86 6.70 0.58
N GLU A 86 -4.87 7.97 0.96
CA GLU A 86 -5.79 8.94 0.36
C GLU A 86 -5.51 9.16 -1.11
N HIS A 87 -4.23 9.18 -1.50
CA HIS A 87 -3.84 9.26 -2.90
C HIS A 87 -4.35 8.04 -3.68
N LEU A 88 -4.12 6.84 -3.16
CA LEU A 88 -4.54 5.61 -3.83
C LEU A 88 -6.06 5.54 -3.96
N ARG A 89 -6.79 5.99 -2.93
CA ARG A 89 -8.24 6.06 -3.02
C ARG A 89 -8.68 6.98 -4.17
N ALA A 90 -8.02 8.12 -4.32
CA ALA A 90 -8.33 9.06 -5.40
C ALA A 90 -8.00 8.48 -6.77
N GLN A 91 -7.04 7.55 -6.85
CA GLN A 91 -6.68 6.88 -8.09
C GLN A 91 -7.54 5.66 -8.40
N CYS A 92 -8.35 5.22 -7.45
CA CYS A 92 -9.18 4.03 -7.64
C CYS A 92 -10.25 4.30 -8.70
N ALA A 93 -10.29 3.46 -9.74
CA ALA A 93 -11.19 3.63 -10.87
C ALA A 93 -12.52 2.89 -10.69
N ARG A 94 -12.76 2.29 -9.52
CA ARG A 94 -13.97 1.54 -9.23
C ARG A 94 -14.65 2.13 -8.00
N PRO A 95 -15.97 1.89 -7.81
CA PRO A 95 -16.69 2.45 -6.66
C PRO A 95 -16.32 1.84 -5.31
N LYS A 96 -15.64 0.71 -5.30
CA LYS A 96 -15.27 0.01 -4.06
C LYS A 96 -13.78 -0.21 -4.01
N LEU A 97 -13.19 0.11 -2.85
CA LEU A 97 -11.77 -0.08 -2.60
C LEU A 97 -11.60 -0.99 -1.39
N PHE A 98 -10.79 -2.04 -1.55
CA PHE A 98 -10.46 -2.96 -0.48
C PHE A 98 -8.97 -2.92 -0.20
N THR A 99 -8.61 -3.36 0.99
CA THR A 99 -7.24 -3.62 1.38
C THR A 99 -7.26 -4.67 2.48
N SER A 100 -6.09 -5.16 2.85
CA SER A 100 -6.02 -6.14 3.93
C SER A 100 -4.71 -5.98 4.70
N THR A 101 -4.71 -6.47 5.94
CA THR A 101 -3.54 -6.52 6.79
C THR A 101 -3.77 -7.58 7.85
N ASN A 102 -2.68 -8.11 8.42
CA ASN A 102 -2.79 -9.12 9.48
C ASN A 102 -3.52 -8.55 10.69
N ARG A 103 -4.25 -9.41 11.39
CA ARG A 103 -4.95 -9.03 12.63
C ARG A 103 -3.98 -8.39 13.63
N SER A 104 -2.75 -8.87 13.69
CA SER A 104 -1.75 -8.37 14.63
C SER A 104 -1.27 -6.94 14.33
N ASN A 105 -1.50 -6.44 13.12
CA ASN A 105 -1.00 -5.12 12.72
C ASN A 105 -1.96 -4.01 13.16
N THR A 106 -2.00 -3.75 14.47
CA THR A 106 -2.96 -2.81 15.05
C THR A 106 -2.74 -1.37 14.59
N ALA A 107 -1.50 -0.98 14.32
CA ALA A 107 -1.22 0.36 13.81
C ALA A 107 -1.88 0.59 12.45
N MET A 108 -1.84 -0.41 11.57
CA MET A 108 -2.49 -0.31 10.27
C MET A 108 -4.01 -0.30 10.41
N HIS A 109 -4.58 -1.08 11.35
CA HIS A 109 -6.02 -1.03 11.61
C HIS A 109 -6.47 0.38 11.96
N ALA A 110 -5.76 1.03 12.88
CA ALA A 110 -6.09 2.39 13.31
C ALA A 110 -6.03 3.37 12.14
N LEU A 111 -4.99 3.26 11.31
CA LEU A 111 -4.82 4.11 10.14
C LEU A 111 -5.98 3.93 9.15
N LEU A 112 -6.35 2.69 8.87
CA LEU A 112 -7.41 2.41 7.90
C LEU A 112 -8.77 2.91 8.41
N VAL A 113 -9.07 2.72 9.70
CA VAL A 113 -10.31 3.23 10.28
C VAL A 113 -10.35 4.76 10.19
N GLN A 114 -9.25 5.42 10.52
CA GLN A 114 -9.16 6.87 10.41
C GLN A 114 -9.31 7.37 8.97
N ALA A 115 -8.89 6.55 8.03
CA ALA A 115 -9.01 6.87 6.60
C ALA A 115 -10.40 6.55 6.02
N GLY A 116 -11.33 6.05 6.85
CA GLY A 116 -12.70 5.79 6.43
C GLY A 116 -12.98 4.36 6.02
N PHE A 117 -12.04 3.45 6.26
CA PHE A 117 -12.25 2.03 5.97
C PHE A 117 -12.98 1.36 7.13
N GLN A 118 -13.72 0.30 6.82
CA GLN A 118 -14.39 -0.53 7.82
C GLN A 118 -14.03 -1.99 7.60
N ARG A 119 -14.12 -2.77 8.67
CA ARG A 119 -13.88 -4.22 8.58
C ARG A 119 -14.85 -4.87 7.61
N SER A 120 -14.34 -5.79 6.80
CA SER A 120 -15.12 -6.49 5.78
C SER A 120 -14.80 -7.99 5.73
N GLY A 121 -14.47 -8.57 6.86
CA GLY A 121 -14.20 -10.00 6.96
C GLY A 121 -12.72 -10.31 7.11
N TYR A 122 -12.38 -11.58 6.97
CA TYR A 122 -11.00 -12.04 7.15
C TYR A 122 -10.73 -13.28 6.32
N ILE A 123 -9.44 -13.56 6.13
CA ILE A 123 -8.98 -14.75 5.40
C ILE A 123 -8.05 -15.51 6.34
N ASP A 124 -8.37 -16.78 6.60
CA ASP A 124 -7.51 -17.68 7.34
C ASP A 124 -6.51 -18.35 6.41
N ASN A 125 -5.49 -18.96 7.00
CA ASN A 125 -4.53 -19.84 6.31
C ASN A 125 -3.46 -19.14 5.46
N LEU A 126 -3.44 -17.82 5.41
CA LEU A 126 -2.33 -17.11 4.75
C LEU A 126 -1.11 -17.09 5.67
N ASP A 127 -1.31 -16.70 6.93
CA ASP A 127 -0.29 -16.76 7.98
C ASP A 127 -0.85 -17.53 9.16
N GLU A 128 -0.12 -18.52 9.65
CA GLU A 128 -0.60 -19.37 10.73
C GLU A 128 -0.86 -18.53 11.99
N GLY A 129 -2.08 -18.65 12.53
CA GLY A 129 -2.46 -17.97 13.77
C GLY A 129 -2.65 -16.46 13.67
N ASP A 130 -2.55 -15.90 12.47
CA ASP A 130 -2.66 -14.46 12.28
C ASP A 130 -3.47 -14.17 11.01
N PRO A 131 -4.81 -14.23 11.11
CA PRO A 131 -5.66 -14.05 9.93
C PRO A 131 -5.46 -12.69 9.28
N GLU A 132 -5.65 -12.67 7.97
CA GLU A 132 -5.63 -11.45 7.19
C GLU A 132 -6.98 -10.77 7.29
N TRP A 133 -7.05 -9.60 7.92
CA TRP A 133 -8.29 -8.84 7.99
C TRP A 133 -8.47 -8.01 6.74
N VAL A 134 -9.67 -8.07 6.16
CA VAL A 134 -10.04 -7.31 4.97
C VAL A 134 -10.79 -6.06 5.38
N PHE A 135 -10.48 -4.95 4.73
CA PHE A 135 -11.10 -3.65 4.96
C PHE A 135 -11.70 -3.12 3.67
N PHE A 136 -12.75 -2.33 3.80
CA PHE A 136 -13.51 -1.79 2.68
C PHE A 136 -13.77 -0.30 2.87
N CYS A 137 -13.69 0.43 1.76
CA CYS A 137 -14.03 1.84 1.75
C CYS A 137 -14.76 2.17 0.43
N PRO A 138 -15.91 2.87 0.48
CA PRO A 138 -16.51 3.36 -0.75
C PRO A 138 -15.65 4.48 -1.33
N VAL A 139 -15.66 4.58 -2.67
CA VAL A 139 -14.93 5.62 -3.39
C VAL A 139 -15.93 6.64 -3.91
N SER A 140 -15.84 7.87 -3.40
CA SER A 140 -16.76 8.93 -3.80
C SER A 140 -16.50 9.35 -5.24
N GLY A 141 -17.58 9.66 -5.96
CA GLY A 141 -17.49 10.08 -7.36
C GLY A 141 -17.14 8.98 -8.33
N GLY A 142 -17.11 7.75 -7.82
CA GLY A 142 -16.81 6.57 -8.65
C GLY A 142 -17.96 6.18 -9.54
#